data_862555ce850e0bb53e80a4710ac8dba9
#
_entry.id   862555ce850e0bb53e80a4710ac8dba9
#
_cell.length_a   1.000
_cell.length_b   1.000
_cell.length_c   1.000
_cell.angle_alpha   90.00
_cell.angle_beta   90.00
_cell.angle_gamma   90.00
#
_symmetry.space_group_name_H-M   'P 1'
#
loop_
_entity.id
_entity.type
_entity.pdbx_description
1 polymer ?
#
loop_
_entity_poly.entity_id
_entity_poly.type
_entity_poly.pdbx_seq_one_letter_code
_entity_poly.pdbx_strand_id
1 'polypeptide(L)'
;MIWDRVAPLYDLAVNTLNRRVYDGTGAAVARLIRPGDTVLECACGTGAISAAIAPACARVVATDYSEGMLKQARKKLAKYANVTVEQEDITDLRYANDSFDAVVAGNVIHLLPEPGDALKELKRVVRPGGTIIVPTYVIPKKWAHTMFLRVISRFGVHFQEHFDPVSYRAFFERMGCTGVTYRVVRGRIPCVIASFTNDQ
;
A
#
# COMPACT_ATOMS: atom_id res chain seq x y z
N MET A 1 5.79 -14.06 12.32
CA MET A 1 5.98 -12.62 12.05
C MET A 1 5.15 -11.74 12.97
N ILE A 2 5.54 -10.45 13.14
CA ILE A 2 4.75 -9.55 13.98
C ILE A 2 3.36 -9.31 13.41
N TRP A 3 3.28 -9.16 12.09
CA TRP A 3 2.02 -8.92 11.37
C TRP A 3 1.00 -10.05 11.56
N ASP A 4 1.44 -11.31 11.70
CA ASP A 4 0.55 -12.45 12.00
C ASP A 4 -0.11 -12.31 13.36
N ARG A 5 0.61 -11.75 14.34
CA ARG A 5 0.13 -11.58 15.72
C ARG A 5 -0.85 -10.44 15.86
N VAL A 6 -0.64 -9.33 15.12
CA VAL A 6 -1.49 -8.13 15.22
C VAL A 6 -2.68 -8.15 14.28
N ALA A 7 -2.68 -9.01 13.26
CA ALA A 7 -3.71 -9.08 12.23
C ALA A 7 -5.16 -9.10 12.77
N PRO A 8 -5.50 -9.86 13.82
CA PRO A 8 -6.88 -9.91 14.32
C PRO A 8 -7.37 -8.58 14.92
N LEU A 9 -6.46 -7.74 15.42
CA LEU A 9 -6.77 -6.48 16.09
C LEU A 9 -6.44 -5.26 15.22
N TYR A 10 -5.79 -5.48 14.07
CA TYR A 10 -5.27 -4.42 13.21
C TYR A 10 -6.39 -3.46 12.75
N ASP A 11 -7.46 -4.00 12.19
CA ASP A 11 -8.59 -3.18 11.71
C ASP A 11 -9.24 -2.39 12.85
N LEU A 12 -9.41 -3.00 14.02
CA LEU A 12 -10.00 -2.32 15.18
C LEU A 12 -9.10 -1.15 15.60
N ALA A 13 -7.79 -1.36 15.68
CA ALA A 13 -6.83 -0.33 16.08
C ALA A 13 -6.78 0.82 15.06
N VAL A 14 -6.69 0.51 13.77
CA VAL A 14 -6.61 1.53 12.71
C VAL A 14 -7.93 2.28 12.56
N ASN A 15 -9.08 1.58 12.60
CA ASN A 15 -10.40 2.21 12.54
C ASN A 15 -10.66 3.13 13.74
N THR A 16 -10.19 2.79 14.91
CA THR A 16 -10.36 3.62 16.11
C THR A 16 -9.48 4.87 16.05
N LEU A 17 -8.25 4.72 15.55
CA LEU A 17 -7.24 5.78 15.61
C LEU A 17 -7.26 6.71 14.40
N ASN A 18 -7.57 6.22 13.19
CA ASN A 18 -7.38 6.96 11.94
C ASN A 18 -8.40 6.59 10.85
N ARG A 19 -9.63 6.23 11.23
CA ARG A 19 -10.70 5.74 10.34
C ARG A 19 -10.88 6.59 9.07
N ARG A 20 -10.93 7.93 9.24
CA ARG A 20 -11.11 8.84 8.11
C ARG A 20 -10.02 8.68 7.03
N VAL A 21 -8.78 8.45 7.44
CA VAL A 21 -7.66 8.25 6.51
C VAL A 21 -7.71 6.84 5.91
N TYR A 22 -8.05 5.86 6.73
CA TYR A 22 -8.18 4.47 6.29
C TYR A 22 -9.22 4.33 5.16
N ASP A 23 -10.46 4.79 5.41
CA ASP A 23 -11.54 4.76 4.43
C ASP A 23 -11.24 5.69 3.23
N GLY A 24 -10.70 6.88 3.51
CA GLY A 24 -10.37 7.88 2.50
C GLY A 24 -9.25 7.47 1.54
N THR A 25 -8.27 6.70 2.03
CA THR A 25 -7.18 6.18 1.19
C THR A 25 -7.71 5.18 0.16
N GLY A 26 -8.50 4.20 0.59
CA GLY A 26 -9.12 3.25 -0.34
C GLY A 26 -9.97 3.94 -1.42
N ALA A 27 -10.83 4.88 -1.01
CA ALA A 27 -11.65 5.64 -1.95
C ALA A 27 -10.82 6.52 -2.92
N ALA A 28 -9.70 7.07 -2.45
CA ALA A 28 -8.82 7.88 -3.30
C ALA A 28 -8.02 7.01 -4.30
N VAL A 29 -7.58 5.83 -3.90
CA VAL A 29 -6.93 4.84 -4.79
C VAL A 29 -7.90 4.34 -5.85
N ALA A 30 -9.14 3.99 -5.46
CA ALA A 30 -10.16 3.51 -6.39
C ALA A 30 -10.46 4.49 -7.55
N ARG A 31 -10.32 5.80 -7.32
CA ARG A 31 -10.47 6.81 -8.38
C ARG A 31 -9.34 6.86 -9.40
N LEU A 32 -8.23 6.21 -9.13
CA LEU A 32 -7.07 6.10 -10.02
C LEU A 32 -7.10 4.82 -10.85
N ILE A 33 -8.00 3.91 -10.55
CA ILE A 33 -8.19 2.61 -11.21
C ILE A 33 -9.28 2.74 -12.28
N ARG A 34 -9.13 2.03 -13.39
CA ARG A 34 -10.09 1.99 -14.52
C ARG A 34 -10.92 0.71 -14.48
N PRO A 35 -12.15 0.71 -14.97
CA PRO A 35 -13.04 -0.46 -14.92
C PRO A 35 -12.49 -1.73 -15.57
N GLY A 36 -11.64 -1.61 -16.60
CA GLY A 36 -11.00 -2.74 -17.30
C GLY A 36 -9.70 -3.23 -16.69
N ASP A 37 -9.16 -2.56 -15.65
CA ASP A 37 -7.83 -2.85 -15.13
C ASP A 37 -7.78 -4.20 -14.40
N THR A 38 -6.68 -4.93 -14.62
CA THR A 38 -6.17 -5.98 -13.73
C THR A 38 -5.17 -5.35 -12.78
N VAL A 39 -5.51 -5.33 -11.49
CA VAL A 39 -4.78 -4.62 -10.45
C VAL A 39 -4.07 -5.59 -9.53
N LEU A 40 -2.76 -5.38 -9.28
CA LEU A 40 -2.03 -6.00 -8.20
C LEU A 40 -2.00 -5.06 -6.99
N GLU A 41 -2.42 -5.51 -5.83
CA GLU A 41 -2.15 -4.83 -4.55
C GLU A 41 -1.12 -5.63 -3.76
N CYS A 42 0.05 -5.02 -3.53
CA CYS A 42 1.11 -5.56 -2.70
C CYS A 42 0.96 -5.07 -1.26
N ALA A 43 1.23 -5.95 -0.29
CA ALA A 43 1.06 -5.70 1.14
C ALA A 43 -0.38 -5.24 1.47
N CYS A 44 -1.37 -5.98 0.99
CA CYS A 44 -2.79 -5.64 1.15
C CYS A 44 -3.26 -5.65 2.62
N GLY A 45 -2.47 -6.21 3.53
CA GLY A 45 -2.81 -6.37 4.93
C GLY A 45 -4.12 -7.13 5.08
N THR A 46 -5.09 -6.54 5.75
CA THR A 46 -6.43 -7.12 5.92
C THR A 46 -7.37 -6.87 4.72
N GLY A 47 -6.87 -6.33 3.59
CA GLY A 47 -7.62 -6.14 2.35
C GLY A 47 -8.50 -4.89 2.30
N ALA A 48 -8.12 -3.81 2.99
CA ALA A 48 -8.94 -2.60 3.04
C ALA A 48 -8.96 -1.84 1.71
N ILE A 49 -7.80 -1.64 1.09
CA ILE A 49 -7.71 -0.98 -0.22
C ILE A 49 -8.28 -1.92 -1.29
N SER A 50 -7.96 -3.24 -1.24
CA SER A 50 -8.56 -4.24 -2.14
C SER A 50 -10.08 -4.17 -2.15
N ALA A 51 -10.71 -4.09 -0.98
CA ALA A 51 -12.18 -3.98 -0.88
C ALA A 51 -12.73 -2.69 -1.51
N ALA A 52 -11.95 -1.60 -1.48
CA ALA A 52 -12.36 -0.33 -2.09
C ALA A 52 -12.16 -0.31 -3.61
N ILE A 53 -11.11 -0.98 -4.14
CA ILE A 53 -10.82 -1.01 -5.56
C ILE A 53 -11.56 -2.13 -6.32
N ALA A 54 -11.95 -3.22 -5.65
CA ALA A 54 -12.62 -4.34 -6.29
C ALA A 54 -13.85 -3.95 -7.13
N PRO A 55 -14.74 -3.02 -6.68
CA PRO A 55 -15.85 -2.57 -7.52
C PRO A 55 -15.44 -1.67 -8.70
N ALA A 56 -14.20 -1.18 -8.74
CA ALA A 56 -13.73 -0.20 -9.71
C ALA A 56 -12.90 -0.80 -10.86
N CYS A 57 -12.62 -2.12 -10.85
CA CYS A 57 -11.76 -2.77 -11.82
C CYS A 57 -12.27 -4.15 -12.24
N ALA A 58 -11.66 -4.72 -13.30
CA ALA A 58 -12.00 -6.05 -13.77
C ALA A 58 -11.53 -7.15 -12.82
N ARG A 59 -10.32 -7.02 -12.26
CA ARG A 59 -9.71 -8.03 -11.38
C ARG A 59 -8.76 -7.38 -10.36
N VAL A 60 -8.72 -7.95 -9.15
CA VAL A 60 -7.72 -7.63 -8.12
C VAL A 60 -6.98 -8.90 -7.74
N VAL A 61 -5.65 -8.83 -7.73
CA VAL A 61 -4.78 -9.78 -7.05
C VAL A 61 -4.25 -9.08 -5.81
N ALA A 62 -4.75 -9.49 -4.64
CA ALA A 62 -4.38 -8.92 -3.35
C ALA A 62 -3.30 -9.78 -2.69
N THR A 63 -2.13 -9.22 -2.43
CA THR A 63 -1.00 -9.99 -1.89
C THR A 63 -0.45 -9.39 -0.61
N ASP A 64 0.02 -10.27 0.28
CA ASP A 64 0.75 -9.88 1.49
C ASP A 64 1.77 -10.97 1.84
N TYR A 65 2.82 -10.60 2.53
CA TYR A 65 3.82 -11.55 3.02
C TYR A 65 3.32 -12.32 4.26
N SER A 66 2.45 -11.71 5.07
CA SER A 66 1.90 -12.28 6.32
C SER A 66 0.67 -13.12 6.06
N GLU A 67 0.75 -14.42 6.34
CA GLU A 67 -0.41 -15.31 6.26
C GLU A 67 -1.51 -14.94 7.27
N GLY A 68 -1.14 -14.37 8.41
CA GLY A 68 -2.10 -13.84 9.37
C GLY A 68 -2.94 -12.70 8.81
N MET A 69 -2.32 -11.77 8.04
CA MET A 69 -3.02 -10.70 7.31
C MET A 69 -3.90 -11.28 6.21
N LEU A 70 -3.37 -12.19 5.39
CA LEU A 70 -4.11 -12.85 4.31
C LEU A 70 -5.35 -13.60 4.81
N LYS A 71 -5.27 -14.22 5.98
CA LYS A 71 -6.44 -14.87 6.61
C LYS A 71 -7.58 -13.87 6.87
N GLN A 72 -7.27 -12.65 7.30
CA GLN A 72 -8.28 -11.60 7.47
C GLN A 72 -8.75 -11.04 6.12
N ALA A 73 -7.81 -10.85 5.18
CA ALA A 73 -8.13 -10.39 3.83
C ALA A 73 -9.09 -11.35 3.13
N ARG A 74 -8.84 -12.66 3.14
CA ARG A 74 -9.73 -13.66 2.55
C ARG A 74 -11.15 -13.58 3.12
N LYS A 75 -11.32 -13.37 4.43
CA LYS A 75 -12.64 -13.19 5.05
C LYS A 75 -13.34 -11.91 4.55
N LYS A 76 -12.62 -10.80 4.53
CA LYS A 76 -13.16 -9.50 4.13
C LYS A 76 -13.51 -9.46 2.64
N LEU A 77 -12.68 -10.09 1.81
CA LEU A 77 -12.76 -10.04 0.35
C LEU A 77 -13.61 -11.17 -0.26
N ALA A 78 -14.07 -12.16 0.52
CA ALA A 78 -14.86 -13.30 0.04
C ALA A 78 -16.14 -12.93 -0.74
N LYS A 79 -16.67 -11.75 -0.51
CA LYS A 79 -17.86 -11.24 -1.21
C LYS A 79 -17.58 -10.68 -2.62
N TYR A 80 -16.31 -10.52 -3.01
CA TYR A 80 -15.92 -9.99 -4.31
C TYR A 80 -15.44 -11.13 -5.22
N ALA A 81 -16.22 -11.45 -6.24
CA ALA A 81 -15.90 -12.55 -7.17
C ALA A 81 -14.66 -12.28 -8.03
N ASN A 82 -14.28 -11.01 -8.18
CA ASN A 82 -13.14 -10.57 -8.99
C ASN A 82 -11.84 -10.39 -8.19
N VAL A 83 -11.78 -10.86 -6.93
CA VAL A 83 -10.59 -10.74 -6.07
C VAL A 83 -9.98 -12.12 -5.80
N THR A 84 -8.67 -12.26 -6.04
CA THR A 84 -7.86 -13.37 -5.56
C THR A 84 -6.91 -12.88 -4.46
N VAL A 85 -6.60 -13.78 -3.49
CA VAL A 85 -5.72 -13.44 -2.34
C VAL A 85 -4.58 -14.45 -2.30
N GLU A 86 -3.34 -13.97 -2.47
CA GLU A 86 -2.13 -14.78 -2.64
C GLU A 86 -1.02 -14.32 -1.69
N GLN A 87 -0.07 -15.20 -1.39
CA GLN A 87 1.10 -14.84 -0.58
C GLN A 87 2.28 -14.50 -1.48
N GLU A 88 2.81 -13.27 -1.36
CA GLU A 88 3.94 -12.77 -2.14
C GLU A 88 4.84 -11.86 -1.31
N ASP A 89 6.12 -11.81 -1.69
CA ASP A 89 7.07 -10.80 -1.24
C ASP A 89 7.10 -9.66 -2.26
N ILE A 90 6.83 -8.44 -1.84
CA ILE A 90 6.83 -7.25 -2.70
C ILE A 90 8.21 -6.97 -3.33
N THR A 91 9.29 -7.51 -2.74
CA THR A 91 10.67 -7.36 -3.23
C THR A 91 11.10 -8.46 -4.20
N ASP A 92 10.26 -9.52 -4.37
CA ASP A 92 10.52 -10.65 -5.26
C ASP A 92 9.19 -11.26 -5.72
N LEU A 93 8.48 -10.56 -6.62
CA LEU A 93 7.16 -10.93 -7.11
C LEU A 93 7.23 -12.02 -8.19
N ARG A 94 6.50 -13.11 -8.01
CA ARG A 94 6.46 -14.26 -8.95
C ARG A 94 5.62 -14.04 -10.20
N TYR A 95 5.29 -12.81 -10.53
CA TYR A 95 4.56 -12.46 -11.75
C TYR A 95 5.53 -12.12 -12.89
N ALA A 96 5.12 -12.39 -14.12
CA ALA A 96 5.87 -11.97 -15.30
C ALA A 96 5.89 -10.45 -15.44
N ASN A 97 6.82 -9.94 -16.24
CA ASN A 97 6.83 -8.51 -16.60
C ASN A 97 5.50 -8.14 -17.27
N ASP A 98 5.07 -6.90 -17.11
CA ASP A 98 3.94 -6.30 -17.80
C ASP A 98 2.59 -7.02 -17.57
N SER A 99 2.42 -7.70 -16.43
CA SER A 99 1.26 -8.54 -16.12
C SER A 99 0.04 -7.75 -15.63
N PHE A 100 0.22 -6.50 -15.19
CA PHE A 100 -0.84 -5.71 -14.57
C PHE A 100 -1.01 -4.35 -15.22
N ASP A 101 -2.26 -3.87 -15.27
CA ASP A 101 -2.60 -2.52 -15.73
C ASP A 101 -2.30 -1.45 -14.68
N ALA A 102 -2.46 -1.81 -13.41
CA ALA A 102 -2.11 -0.97 -12.28
C ALA A 102 -1.55 -1.79 -11.12
N VAL A 103 -0.65 -1.18 -10.34
CA VAL A 103 -0.13 -1.75 -9.09
C VAL A 103 -0.32 -0.79 -7.94
N VAL A 104 -0.64 -1.31 -6.77
CA VAL A 104 -0.82 -0.55 -5.53
C VAL A 104 0.09 -1.12 -4.46
N ALA A 105 0.85 -0.26 -3.76
CA ALA A 105 1.67 -0.63 -2.61
C ALA A 105 1.32 0.26 -1.42
N GLY A 106 0.29 -0.17 -0.66
CA GLY A 106 -0.30 0.64 0.40
C GLY A 106 0.40 0.52 1.74
N ASN A 107 0.96 1.62 2.25
CA ASN A 107 1.55 1.72 3.60
C ASN A 107 2.62 0.69 3.92
N VAL A 108 3.44 0.31 2.94
CA VAL A 108 4.48 -0.72 3.07
C VAL A 108 5.89 -0.21 2.87
N ILE A 109 6.14 0.72 1.94
CA ILE A 109 7.52 1.11 1.56
C ILE A 109 8.35 1.65 2.72
N HIS A 110 7.74 2.28 3.71
CA HIS A 110 8.41 2.78 4.92
C HIS A 110 8.76 1.67 5.93
N LEU A 111 8.32 0.43 5.70
CA LEU A 111 8.60 -0.74 6.52
C LEU A 111 9.72 -1.61 5.93
N LEU A 112 10.09 -1.37 4.68
CA LEU A 112 11.09 -2.16 3.96
C LEU A 112 12.50 -1.64 4.24
N PRO A 113 13.49 -2.54 4.39
CA PRO A 113 14.90 -2.15 4.48
C PRO A 113 15.38 -1.42 3.22
N GLU A 114 15.01 -1.95 2.05
CA GLU A 114 15.37 -1.43 0.73
C GLU A 114 14.10 -1.12 -0.08
N PRO A 115 13.44 0.03 0.14
CA PRO A 115 12.20 0.36 -0.55
C PRO A 115 12.36 0.54 -2.07
N GLY A 116 13.60 0.77 -2.52
CA GLY A 116 13.93 0.86 -3.95
C GLY A 116 13.74 -0.47 -4.70
N ASP A 117 13.99 -1.60 -4.06
CA ASP A 117 13.83 -2.91 -4.70
C ASP A 117 12.35 -3.24 -4.90
N ALA A 118 11.51 -2.95 -3.92
CA ALA A 118 10.07 -3.04 -4.10
C ALA A 118 9.59 -2.16 -5.27
N LEU A 119 10.07 -0.92 -5.38
CA LEU A 119 9.67 -0.04 -6.49
C LEU A 119 10.12 -0.56 -7.86
N LYS A 120 11.29 -1.21 -7.95
CA LYS A 120 11.74 -1.88 -9.19
C LYS A 120 10.79 -3.02 -9.57
N GLU A 121 10.39 -3.86 -8.61
CA GLU A 121 9.44 -4.94 -8.84
C GLU A 121 8.06 -4.42 -9.26
N LEU A 122 7.55 -3.36 -8.61
CA LEU A 122 6.30 -2.72 -9.03
C LEU A 122 6.38 -2.21 -10.48
N LYS A 123 7.50 -1.57 -10.87
CA LYS A 123 7.73 -1.13 -12.24
C LYS A 123 7.82 -2.30 -13.23
N ARG A 124 8.45 -3.41 -12.83
CA ARG A 124 8.62 -4.59 -13.67
C ARG A 124 7.29 -5.28 -13.99
N VAL A 125 6.42 -5.43 -12.99
CA VAL A 125 5.17 -6.19 -13.17
C VAL A 125 4.04 -5.37 -13.78
N VAL A 126 4.10 -4.03 -13.71
CA VAL A 126 3.12 -3.17 -14.36
C VAL A 126 3.55 -2.87 -15.80
N ARG A 127 2.61 -3.00 -16.74
CA ARG A 127 2.88 -2.77 -18.16
C ARG A 127 3.28 -1.33 -18.46
N PRO A 128 3.99 -1.07 -19.58
CA PRO A 128 4.22 0.30 -20.08
C PRO A 128 2.90 1.08 -20.20
N GLY A 129 2.89 2.30 -19.73
CA GLY A 129 1.67 3.14 -19.66
C GLY A 129 0.68 2.73 -18.57
N GLY A 130 0.97 1.70 -17.76
CA GLY A 130 0.20 1.32 -16.59
C GLY A 130 0.44 2.25 -15.40
N THR A 131 -0.37 2.14 -14.37
CA THR A 131 -0.36 3.08 -13.24
C THR A 131 0.27 2.46 -11.99
N ILE A 132 1.23 3.16 -11.38
CA ILE A 132 1.82 2.80 -10.08
C ILE A 132 1.26 3.74 -9.02
N ILE A 133 0.73 3.18 -7.91
CA ILE A 133 0.06 3.93 -6.85
C ILE A 133 0.67 3.51 -5.51
N VAL A 134 1.24 4.45 -4.78
CA VAL A 134 1.94 4.18 -3.52
C VAL A 134 1.39 5.08 -2.41
N PRO A 135 0.34 4.66 -1.70
CA PRO A 135 -0.10 5.33 -0.47
C PRO A 135 0.90 5.12 0.67
N THR A 136 1.24 6.17 1.41
CA THR A 136 2.16 6.08 2.55
C THR A 136 1.76 7.07 3.65
N TYR A 137 1.75 6.61 4.89
CA TYR A 137 1.64 7.51 6.04
C TYR A 137 2.87 8.41 6.12
N VAL A 138 2.64 9.71 6.20
CA VAL A 138 3.71 10.70 6.38
C VAL A 138 3.60 11.32 7.77
N ILE A 139 4.71 11.27 8.51
CA ILE A 139 4.75 11.75 9.88
C ILE A 139 5.72 12.92 9.93
N PRO A 140 5.25 14.16 10.24
CA PRO A 140 6.16 15.29 10.41
C PRO A 140 7.25 14.97 11.45
N LYS A 141 8.49 15.36 11.19
CA LYS A 141 9.65 15.07 12.07
C LYS A 141 9.42 15.43 13.54
N LYS A 142 8.70 16.53 13.80
CA LYS A 142 8.30 16.95 15.15
C LYS A 142 7.38 15.97 15.90
N TRP A 143 6.75 15.03 15.18
CA TRP A 143 5.85 14.01 15.73
C TRP A 143 6.49 12.62 15.81
N ALA A 144 7.69 12.45 15.25
CA ALA A 144 8.43 11.18 15.24
C ALA A 144 8.74 10.66 16.67
N HIS A 145 8.73 11.53 17.66
CA HIS A 145 8.94 11.21 19.10
C HIS A 145 7.63 11.07 19.89
N THR A 146 6.47 11.04 19.25
CA THR A 146 5.20 10.93 19.95
C THR A 146 5.03 9.56 20.61
N MET A 147 4.31 9.56 21.76
CA MET A 147 3.97 8.35 22.51
C MET A 147 3.29 7.28 21.63
N PHE A 148 2.61 7.69 20.55
CA PHE A 148 1.97 6.79 19.59
C PHE A 148 2.99 5.91 18.83
N LEU A 149 4.09 6.47 18.32
CA LEU A 149 5.15 5.69 17.66
C LEU A 149 5.87 4.77 18.64
N ARG A 150 6.06 5.23 19.90
CA ARG A 150 6.61 4.38 20.98
C ARG A 150 5.69 3.21 21.33
N VAL A 151 4.37 3.40 21.29
CA VAL A 151 3.40 2.31 21.50
C VAL A 151 3.44 1.33 20.34
N ILE A 152 3.44 1.81 19.11
CA ILE A 152 3.50 0.92 17.92
C ILE A 152 4.82 0.15 17.86
N SER A 153 5.96 0.78 18.20
CA SER A 153 7.26 0.10 18.26
C SER A 153 7.30 -0.97 19.37
N ARG A 154 6.56 -0.79 20.47
CA ARG A 154 6.43 -1.81 21.52
C ARG A 154 5.67 -3.05 21.04
N PHE A 155 4.83 -2.91 20.02
CA PHE A 155 4.21 -4.04 19.31
C PHE A 155 5.12 -4.58 18.19
N GLY A 156 6.39 -4.13 18.11
CA GLY A 156 7.42 -4.64 17.19
C GLY A 156 7.33 -4.10 15.77
N VAL A 157 6.47 -3.11 15.51
CA VAL A 157 6.45 -2.41 14.22
C VAL A 157 7.57 -1.38 14.23
N HIS A 158 8.64 -1.67 13.51
CA HIS A 158 9.76 -0.75 13.31
C HIS A 158 9.63 -0.09 11.94
N PHE A 159 9.55 1.24 11.93
CA PHE A 159 9.64 2.01 10.70
C PHE A 159 11.12 2.08 10.29
N GLN A 160 11.48 1.50 9.16
CA GLN A 160 12.85 1.57 8.63
C GLN A 160 13.14 2.97 8.07
N GLU A 161 12.15 3.57 7.40
CA GLU A 161 12.21 4.96 6.96
C GLU A 161 11.03 5.77 7.50
N HIS A 162 11.34 6.96 8.01
CA HIS A 162 10.33 7.95 8.41
C HIS A 162 10.14 8.97 7.29
N PHE A 163 9.14 8.73 6.44
CA PHE A 163 8.80 9.71 5.43
C PHE A 163 8.07 10.91 6.03
N ASP A 164 8.60 12.10 5.76
CA ASP A 164 7.86 13.35 5.76
C ASP A 164 7.49 13.74 4.31
N PRO A 165 6.66 14.75 4.07
CA PRO A 165 6.25 15.10 2.70
C PRO A 165 7.42 15.45 1.76
N VAL A 166 8.55 15.92 2.27
CA VAL A 166 9.73 16.28 1.47
C VAL A 166 10.53 15.03 1.13
N SER A 167 10.89 14.23 2.13
CA SER A 167 11.65 13.00 1.92
C SER A 167 10.90 11.98 1.09
N TYR A 168 9.56 11.96 1.18
CA TYR A 168 8.72 11.09 0.36
C TYR A 168 8.78 11.46 -1.12
N ARG A 169 8.78 12.76 -1.47
CA ARG A 169 8.99 13.22 -2.85
C ARG A 169 10.40 12.91 -3.33
N ALA A 170 11.41 13.23 -2.52
CA ALA A 170 12.81 12.98 -2.85
C ALA A 170 13.11 11.49 -3.09
N PHE A 171 12.35 10.58 -2.46
CA PHE A 171 12.47 9.13 -2.73
C PHE A 171 12.15 8.82 -4.21
N PHE A 172 11.03 9.26 -4.74
CA PHE A 172 10.65 9.00 -6.14
C PHE A 172 11.59 9.71 -7.13
N GLU A 173 12.05 10.92 -6.80
CA GLU A 173 13.02 11.65 -7.60
C GLU A 173 14.35 10.87 -7.70
N ARG A 174 14.88 10.36 -6.59
CA ARG A 174 16.10 9.51 -6.57
C ARG A 174 15.91 8.21 -7.35
N MET A 175 14.70 7.67 -7.37
CA MET A 175 14.36 6.46 -8.12
C MET A 175 14.05 6.74 -9.60
N GLY A 176 14.27 7.97 -10.09
CA GLY A 176 14.06 8.35 -11.47
C GLY A 176 12.60 8.31 -11.94
N CYS A 177 11.65 8.44 -11.01
CA CYS A 177 10.23 8.48 -11.36
C CYS A 177 9.86 9.88 -11.86
N THR A 178 9.23 9.94 -13.03
CA THR A 178 8.75 11.19 -13.67
C THR A 178 7.24 11.32 -13.54
N GLY A 179 6.72 12.54 -13.68
CA GLY A 179 5.28 12.79 -13.68
C GLY A 179 4.53 12.40 -12.40
N VAL A 180 5.23 12.25 -11.26
CA VAL A 180 4.62 11.81 -10.00
C VAL A 180 3.65 12.86 -9.48
N THR A 181 2.40 12.47 -9.29
CA THR A 181 1.37 13.28 -8.65
C THR A 181 1.18 12.86 -7.19
N TYR A 182 0.81 13.81 -6.34
CA TYR A 182 0.66 13.57 -4.90
C TYR A 182 -0.70 14.06 -4.41
N ARG A 183 -1.47 13.14 -3.83
CA ARG A 183 -2.76 13.46 -3.19
C ARG A 183 -2.68 13.20 -1.69
N VAL A 184 -3.15 14.14 -0.88
CA VAL A 184 -3.14 14.02 0.58
C VAL A 184 -4.52 13.66 1.09
N VAL A 185 -4.62 12.54 1.80
CA VAL A 185 -5.78 12.18 2.61
C VAL A 185 -5.53 12.67 4.04
N ARG A 186 -6.26 13.73 4.43
CA ARG A 186 -6.06 14.43 5.71
C ARG A 186 -6.73 13.66 6.85
N GLY A 187 -6.04 13.58 7.98
CA GLY A 187 -6.52 13.02 9.24
C GLY A 187 -5.49 13.15 10.35
N ARG A 188 -5.65 12.37 11.41
CA ARG A 188 -4.72 12.42 12.56
C ARG A 188 -3.29 12.06 12.16
N ILE A 189 -3.13 11.02 11.34
CA ILE A 189 -1.89 10.68 10.66
C ILE A 189 -2.23 10.73 9.17
N PRO A 190 -1.78 11.76 8.43
CA PRO A 190 -2.12 11.90 7.02
C PRO A 190 -1.45 10.82 6.17
N CYS A 191 -2.15 10.39 5.11
CA CYS A 191 -1.61 9.53 4.07
C CYS A 191 -1.38 10.36 2.80
N VAL A 192 -0.19 10.26 2.22
CA VAL A 192 0.11 10.83 0.90
C VAL A 192 0.12 9.69 -0.11
N ILE A 193 -0.67 9.84 -1.15
CA ILE A 193 -0.75 8.90 -2.27
C ILE A 193 0.09 9.47 -3.39
N ALA A 194 1.23 8.85 -3.68
CA ALA A 194 1.98 9.08 -4.89
C ALA A 194 1.38 8.23 -6.01
N SER A 195 1.22 8.80 -7.20
CA SER A 195 0.81 8.03 -8.38
C SER A 195 1.48 8.56 -9.63
N PHE A 196 1.90 7.66 -10.50
CA PHE A 196 2.59 7.97 -11.75
C PHE A 196 2.41 6.83 -12.78
N THR A 197 2.69 7.15 -14.03
CA THR A 197 2.65 6.17 -15.13
C THR A 197 4.01 5.47 -15.24
N ASN A 198 4.00 4.19 -15.56
CA ASN A 198 5.21 3.46 -15.89
C ASN A 198 5.66 3.85 -17.31
N ASP A 199 6.78 4.55 -17.41
CA ASP A 199 7.33 5.06 -18.67
C ASP A 199 8.37 4.10 -19.30
N GLN A 200 8.52 2.87 -18.75
CA GLN A 200 9.45 1.84 -19.24
C GLN A 200 8.84 1.03 -20.35
#